data_4aa812e28dc18ab63d4196179d19822e
#
_entry.id   4aa812e28dc18ab63d4196179d19822e
#
_cell.length_a   1.000
_cell.length_b   1.000
_cell.length_c   1.000
_cell.angle_alpha   90.00
_cell.angle_beta   90.00
_cell.angle_gamma   90.00
#
_symmetry.space_group_name_H-M   'P 1'
#
loop_
_entity.id
_entity.type
_entity.pdbx_description
1 polymer ?
#
loop_
_entity_poly.entity_id
_entity_poly.type
_entity_poly.pdbx_seq_one_letter_code
_entity_poly.pdbx_strand_id
1 'polypeptide(L)'
;MLSRRSLALLPLTLTAGRAAAIEPRAADWRFVHNGPEVPGDTRHEYHWRVLRAALEATQAKYGPFAIESSGFMNESRQLLDMQAARGSINALALAGSAALDKVLISVKVPVDKGLLGYRLFLIRAADQPAYAHVRTLDDLRRFRMGTQADWVDAAIYREAGFKLVTGSNYAALFNMLMAGRFDAFGRGVGEIEDELANFNPGHPGMAIEQSLLLHYPMAVYFWFRRDAEGMRYATRVREGMSAIATSGTLERLFKQEFQAVIQRLHLNARRVLRIGNPTQPLDQPLDKKDWWFDPSR
;
A
#
# COMPACT_ATOMS: atom_id res chain seq x y z
N MET A 1 -92.08 -16.22 -34.14
CA MET A 1 -91.51 -15.49 -33.00
C MET A 1 -90.27 -16.19 -32.59
N LEU A 2 -89.09 -15.68 -33.05
CA LEU A 2 -87.76 -16.22 -32.76
C LEU A 2 -86.98 -15.13 -32.09
N SER A 3 -86.60 -15.37 -30.81
CA SER A 3 -85.80 -14.48 -29.97
C SER A 3 -84.32 -14.54 -30.38
N ARG A 4 -83.75 -13.38 -30.70
CA ARG A 4 -82.33 -13.24 -30.92
C ARG A 4 -81.63 -13.01 -29.56
N ARG A 5 -80.74 -13.92 -29.19
CA ARG A 5 -79.83 -13.73 -28.04
C ARG A 5 -78.56 -13.07 -28.55
N SER A 6 -78.28 -11.84 -28.08
CA SER A 6 -77.04 -11.12 -28.32
C SER A 6 -75.97 -11.66 -27.38
N LEU A 7 -74.84 -12.14 -27.96
CA LEU A 7 -73.65 -12.50 -27.23
C LEU A 7 -72.80 -11.20 -27.03
N ALA A 8 -72.61 -10.82 -25.81
CA ALA A 8 -71.69 -9.73 -25.47
C ALA A 8 -70.27 -10.27 -25.33
N LEU A 9 -69.33 -9.83 -26.20
CA LEU A 9 -67.90 -10.08 -26.08
C LEU A 9 -67.32 -9.07 -25.09
N LEU A 10 -66.74 -9.56 -23.97
CA LEU A 10 -65.91 -8.76 -23.06
C LEU A 10 -64.50 -8.66 -23.67
N PRO A 11 -63.88 -7.47 -23.69
CA PRO A 11 -62.50 -7.32 -24.09
C PRO A 11 -61.52 -7.75 -22.94
N LEU A 12 -60.68 -8.68 -23.26
CA LEU A 12 -59.57 -9.12 -22.38
C LEU A 12 -58.48 -8.03 -22.42
N THR A 13 -58.38 -7.20 -21.38
CA THR A 13 -57.28 -6.25 -21.23
C THR A 13 -56.03 -6.97 -20.69
N LEU A 14 -55.04 -7.22 -21.56
CA LEU A 14 -53.68 -7.63 -21.15
C LEU A 14 -53.03 -6.45 -20.42
N THR A 15 -52.93 -6.52 -19.13
CA THR A 15 -52.04 -5.65 -18.33
C THR A 15 -50.63 -6.16 -18.52
N ALA A 16 -49.84 -5.48 -19.37
CA ALA A 16 -48.39 -5.65 -19.45
C ALA A 16 -47.79 -5.23 -18.12
N GLY A 17 -47.41 -6.20 -17.30
CA GLY A 17 -46.65 -5.98 -16.08
C GLY A 17 -45.31 -5.31 -16.44
N ARG A 18 -45.17 -4.05 -16.08
CA ARG A 18 -43.90 -3.34 -16.17
C ARG A 18 -42.95 -4.03 -15.20
N ALA A 19 -41.96 -4.77 -15.70
CA ALA A 19 -40.83 -5.22 -14.91
C ALA A 19 -40.18 -3.96 -14.30
N ALA A 20 -40.33 -3.77 -13.01
CA ALA A 20 -39.64 -2.73 -12.27
C ALA A 20 -38.14 -3.02 -12.45
N ALA A 21 -37.43 -2.14 -13.13
CA ALA A 21 -35.98 -2.14 -13.13
C ALA A 21 -35.55 -2.05 -11.67
N ILE A 22 -34.88 -3.08 -11.17
CA ILE A 22 -34.26 -3.07 -9.84
C ILE A 22 -33.17 -1.99 -9.93
N GLU A 23 -33.44 -0.81 -9.36
CA GLU A 23 -32.39 0.19 -9.16
C GLU A 23 -31.25 -0.48 -8.37
N PRO A 24 -29.99 -0.30 -8.77
CA PRO A 24 -28.88 -0.88 -8.04
C PRO A 24 -28.92 -0.35 -6.61
N ARG A 25 -29.21 -1.24 -5.67
CA ARG A 25 -29.21 -0.96 -4.23
C ARG A 25 -27.84 -0.38 -3.89
N ALA A 26 -27.79 0.80 -3.25
CA ALA A 26 -26.54 1.40 -2.79
C ALA A 26 -25.70 0.33 -2.08
N ALA A 27 -24.43 0.17 -2.46
CA ALA A 27 -23.59 -0.88 -1.92
C ALA A 27 -23.52 -0.74 -0.39
N ASP A 28 -23.96 -1.76 0.35
CA ASP A 28 -23.91 -1.78 1.82
C ASP A 28 -22.47 -1.68 2.37
N TRP A 29 -21.46 -1.84 1.46
CA TRP A 29 -20.05 -1.79 1.76
C TRP A 29 -19.36 -0.72 0.91
N ARG A 30 -19.17 0.45 1.50
CA ARG A 30 -18.47 1.57 0.89
C ARG A 30 -17.12 1.75 1.55
N PHE A 31 -16.06 1.40 0.83
CA PHE A 31 -14.69 1.59 1.26
C PHE A 31 -14.19 2.94 0.72
N VAL A 32 -13.91 3.87 1.60
CA VAL A 32 -13.33 5.17 1.25
C VAL A 32 -11.90 5.21 1.76
N HIS A 33 -10.96 5.27 0.84
CA HIS A 33 -9.53 5.33 1.16
C HIS A 33 -8.94 6.71 0.92
N ASN A 34 -7.75 6.97 1.47
CA ASN A 34 -7.03 8.20 1.20
C ASN A 34 -6.70 8.35 -0.30
N GLY A 35 -6.80 9.57 -0.79
CA GLY A 35 -6.27 9.96 -2.09
C GLY A 35 -4.74 10.04 -2.08
N PRO A 36 -4.12 10.35 -3.24
CA PRO A 36 -2.68 10.57 -3.34
C PRO A 36 -2.23 11.76 -2.47
N GLU A 37 -0.97 11.80 -2.07
CA GLU A 37 -0.43 12.93 -1.28
C GLU A 37 -0.16 14.14 -2.14
N VAL A 38 0.22 13.94 -3.39
CA VAL A 38 0.48 14.97 -4.39
C VAL A 38 -0.06 14.55 -5.76
N PRO A 39 -0.31 15.48 -6.69
CA PRO A 39 -0.70 15.13 -8.05
C PRO A 39 0.31 14.18 -8.72
N GLY A 40 -0.18 13.10 -9.33
CA GLY A 40 0.66 12.08 -9.98
C GLY A 40 1.28 11.05 -9.04
N ASP A 41 0.94 11.06 -7.77
CA ASP A 41 1.39 10.03 -6.82
C ASP A 41 0.60 8.73 -7.04
N THR A 42 1.26 7.69 -7.53
CA THR A 42 0.69 6.36 -7.84
C THR A 42 1.07 5.28 -6.81
N ARG A 43 1.85 5.63 -5.77
CA ARG A 43 2.43 4.68 -4.80
C ARG A 43 1.42 3.75 -4.14
N HIS A 44 0.16 4.17 -4.03
CA HIS A 44 -0.89 3.40 -3.35
C HIS A 44 -1.83 2.64 -4.28
N GLU A 45 -1.76 2.82 -5.61
CA GLU A 45 -2.69 2.22 -6.56
C GLU A 45 -2.70 0.69 -6.50
N TYR A 46 -1.54 0.08 -6.35
CA TYR A 46 -1.41 -1.37 -6.17
C TYR A 46 -2.22 -1.87 -4.96
N HIS A 47 -2.15 -1.17 -3.83
CA HIS A 47 -2.84 -1.56 -2.61
C HIS A 47 -4.36 -1.60 -2.81
N TRP A 48 -4.90 -0.64 -3.55
CA TRP A 48 -6.35 -0.59 -3.83
C TRP A 48 -6.79 -1.63 -4.84
N ARG A 49 -5.93 -2.04 -5.76
CA ARG A 49 -6.19 -3.21 -6.62
C ARG A 49 -6.23 -4.51 -5.82
N VAL A 50 -5.34 -4.67 -4.85
CA VAL A 50 -5.36 -5.82 -3.92
C VAL A 50 -6.62 -5.81 -3.06
N LEU A 51 -7.02 -4.64 -2.52
CA LEU A 51 -8.28 -4.52 -1.78
C LEU A 51 -9.47 -4.94 -2.64
N ARG A 52 -9.55 -4.47 -3.87
CA ARG A 52 -10.61 -4.85 -4.82
C ARG A 52 -10.67 -6.35 -5.01
N ALA A 53 -9.56 -7.01 -5.28
CA ALA A 53 -9.51 -8.45 -5.45
C ALA A 53 -9.97 -9.22 -4.19
N ALA A 54 -9.60 -8.74 -3.00
CA ALA A 54 -10.05 -9.32 -1.74
C ALA A 54 -11.58 -9.16 -1.54
N LEU A 55 -12.14 -8.02 -1.92
CA LEU A 55 -13.58 -7.78 -1.83
C LEU A 55 -14.38 -8.57 -2.86
N GLU A 56 -13.85 -8.74 -4.07
CA GLU A 56 -14.41 -9.60 -5.12
C GLU A 56 -14.46 -11.06 -4.67
N ALA A 57 -13.39 -11.57 -4.05
CA ALA A 57 -13.31 -12.93 -3.51
C ALA A 57 -14.36 -13.21 -2.40
N THR A 58 -14.90 -12.17 -1.78
CA THR A 58 -15.92 -12.28 -0.71
C THR A 58 -17.30 -11.78 -1.12
N GLN A 59 -17.49 -11.38 -2.38
CA GLN A 59 -18.73 -10.77 -2.84
C GLN A 59 -19.95 -11.70 -2.72
N ALA A 60 -19.75 -13.01 -2.97
CA ALA A 60 -20.82 -13.99 -2.82
C ALA A 60 -21.39 -14.06 -1.38
N LYS A 61 -20.53 -13.85 -0.37
CA LYS A 61 -20.91 -13.88 1.05
C LYS A 61 -21.44 -12.56 1.55
N TYR A 62 -20.80 -11.45 1.17
CA TYR A 62 -21.03 -10.13 1.77
C TYR A 62 -21.82 -9.16 0.89
N GLY A 63 -22.09 -9.52 -0.36
CA GLY A 63 -22.79 -8.65 -1.31
C GLY A 63 -21.88 -7.63 -2.00
N PRO A 64 -22.48 -6.72 -2.78
CA PRO A 64 -21.75 -5.72 -3.56
C PRO A 64 -20.99 -4.73 -2.70
N PHE A 65 -20.00 -4.05 -3.31
CA PHE A 65 -19.15 -3.05 -2.65
C PHE A 65 -18.82 -1.92 -3.60
N ALA A 66 -18.43 -0.77 -3.03
CA ALA A 66 -17.82 0.36 -3.72
C ALA A 66 -16.47 0.67 -3.09
N ILE A 67 -15.49 1.07 -3.90
CA ILE A 67 -14.19 1.60 -3.47
C ILE A 67 -14.05 3.00 -4.05
N GLU A 68 -13.83 3.97 -3.19
CA GLU A 68 -13.75 5.38 -3.55
C GLU A 68 -12.50 6.01 -2.94
N SER A 69 -11.92 6.97 -3.66
CA SER A 69 -10.80 7.78 -3.17
C SER A 69 -11.32 9.04 -2.51
N SER A 70 -10.75 9.42 -1.38
CA SER A 70 -10.96 10.74 -0.78
C SER A 70 -10.07 11.80 -1.46
N GLY A 71 -10.10 13.03 -0.97
CA GLY A 71 -9.16 14.08 -1.38
C GLY A 71 -7.73 13.84 -0.88
N PHE A 72 -6.82 14.73 -1.28
CA PHE A 72 -5.41 14.70 -0.85
C PHE A 72 -5.25 14.78 0.66
N MET A 73 -4.46 13.86 1.21
CA MET A 73 -4.09 13.84 2.62
C MET A 73 -2.67 13.31 2.79
N ASN A 74 -1.85 14.00 3.60
CA ASN A 74 -0.60 13.40 4.07
C ASN A 74 -0.87 12.33 5.14
N GLU A 75 0.10 11.48 5.45
CA GLU A 75 -0.07 10.34 6.35
C GLU A 75 -0.59 10.75 7.74
N SER A 76 -0.06 11.82 8.33
CA SER A 76 -0.53 12.30 9.63
C SER A 76 -2.00 12.68 9.62
N ARG A 77 -2.49 13.34 8.55
CA ARG A 77 -3.91 13.69 8.39
C ARG A 77 -4.77 12.45 8.16
N GLN A 78 -4.30 11.48 7.37
CA GLN A 78 -4.98 10.19 7.18
C GLN A 78 -5.24 9.49 8.51
N LEU A 79 -4.24 9.45 9.39
CA LEU A 79 -4.35 8.82 10.71
C LEU A 79 -5.33 9.56 11.63
N LEU A 80 -5.33 10.88 11.60
CA LEU A 80 -6.29 11.68 12.37
C LEU A 80 -7.71 11.50 11.85
N ASP A 81 -7.91 11.52 10.54
CA ASP A 81 -9.23 11.33 9.91
C ASP A 81 -9.79 9.92 10.18
N MET A 82 -8.94 8.88 10.06
CA MET A 82 -9.33 7.50 10.37
C MET A 82 -9.78 7.31 11.82
N GLN A 83 -9.20 8.03 12.76
CA GLN A 83 -9.55 7.95 14.19
C GLN A 83 -10.76 8.83 14.56
N ALA A 84 -11.12 9.79 13.70
CA ALA A 84 -12.25 10.67 13.96
C ALA A 84 -13.58 9.93 13.84
N ALA A 85 -14.53 10.21 14.74
CA ALA A 85 -15.85 9.58 14.74
C ALA A 85 -16.66 9.83 13.44
N ARG A 86 -16.36 10.90 12.72
CA ARG A 86 -16.95 11.27 11.43
C ARG A 86 -15.86 11.51 10.38
N GLY A 87 -14.83 10.66 10.37
CA GLY A 87 -13.79 10.71 9.35
C GLY A 87 -14.32 10.45 7.96
N SER A 88 -13.67 11.02 6.97
CA SER A 88 -14.05 10.87 5.55
C SER A 88 -13.55 9.55 4.96
N ILE A 89 -12.54 8.92 5.58
CA ILE A 89 -11.97 7.65 5.16
C ILE A 89 -12.26 6.54 6.19
N ASN A 90 -12.37 5.30 5.72
CA ASN A 90 -12.61 4.13 6.55
C ASN A 90 -11.70 2.93 6.22
N ALA A 91 -10.78 3.10 5.28
CA ALA A 91 -9.76 2.13 4.93
C ALA A 91 -8.41 2.84 4.67
N LEU A 92 -7.32 2.33 5.25
CA LEU A 92 -5.96 2.78 5.00
C LEU A 92 -5.08 1.61 4.57
N ALA A 93 -4.04 1.90 3.78
CA ALA A 93 -2.96 0.98 3.49
C ALA A 93 -1.64 1.63 3.92
N LEU A 94 -1.10 1.20 5.05
CA LEU A 94 0.11 1.78 5.66
C LEU A 94 1.04 0.69 6.16
N ALA A 95 2.31 1.05 6.31
CA ALA A 95 3.31 0.21 6.96
C ALA A 95 2.86 -0.21 8.35
N GLY A 96 3.09 -1.49 8.68
CA GLY A 96 2.73 -2.04 9.98
C GLY A 96 3.59 -1.49 11.11
N SER A 97 2.95 -1.05 12.21
CA SER A 97 3.65 -0.69 13.43
C SER A 97 2.86 -1.07 14.68
N ALA A 98 3.58 -1.36 15.76
CA ALA A 98 2.99 -1.64 17.07
C ALA A 98 2.19 -0.44 17.62
N ALA A 99 2.55 0.78 17.23
CA ALA A 99 1.82 1.99 17.61
C ALA A 99 0.45 2.04 16.93
N LEU A 100 0.36 1.72 15.65
CA LEU A 100 -0.91 1.66 14.91
C LEU A 100 -1.82 0.55 15.43
N ASP A 101 -1.28 -0.62 15.82
CA ASP A 101 -2.06 -1.71 16.40
C ASP A 101 -2.79 -1.33 17.69
N LYS A 102 -2.32 -0.31 18.40
CA LYS A 102 -2.99 0.19 19.61
C LYS A 102 -4.26 0.98 19.29
N VAL A 103 -4.29 1.68 18.17
CA VAL A 103 -5.34 2.65 17.83
C VAL A 103 -6.22 2.24 16.65
N LEU A 104 -5.76 1.32 15.81
CA LEU A 104 -6.50 0.81 14.65
C LEU A 104 -6.57 -0.72 14.67
N ILE A 105 -7.39 -1.28 13.79
CA ILE A 105 -7.50 -2.72 13.52
C ILE A 105 -6.78 -3.01 12.22
N SER A 106 -5.77 -3.89 12.26
CA SER A 106 -5.05 -4.34 11.08
C SER A 106 -5.55 -5.68 10.55
N VAL A 107 -5.43 -5.86 9.24
CA VAL A 107 -5.55 -7.16 8.58
C VAL A 107 -4.15 -7.69 8.31
N LYS A 108 -3.69 -8.65 9.11
CA LYS A 108 -2.30 -9.16 9.13
C LYS A 108 -1.99 -10.12 7.95
N VAL A 109 -2.36 -9.75 6.74
CA VAL A 109 -1.89 -10.36 5.49
C VAL A 109 -1.11 -9.28 4.74
N PRO A 110 0.20 -9.46 4.51
CA PRO A 110 1.02 -8.44 3.85
C PRO A 110 0.49 -8.13 2.45
N VAL A 111 0.10 -6.88 2.21
CA VAL A 111 -0.48 -6.44 0.92
C VAL A 111 0.58 -6.48 -0.17
N ASP A 112 1.79 -6.03 0.16
CA ASP A 112 2.97 -5.91 -0.71
C ASP A 112 3.99 -7.04 -0.52
N LYS A 113 3.60 -8.12 0.14
CA LYS A 113 4.49 -9.24 0.52
C LYS A 113 5.76 -8.80 1.25
N GLY A 114 5.72 -7.68 1.97
CA GLY A 114 6.86 -7.12 2.69
C GLY A 114 7.93 -6.49 1.79
N LEU A 115 7.62 -6.24 0.52
CA LEU A 115 8.56 -5.60 -0.42
C LEU A 115 8.96 -4.20 0.07
N LEU A 116 8.08 -3.49 0.77
CA LEU A 116 8.38 -2.20 1.37
C LEU A 116 9.56 -2.24 2.34
N GLY A 117 9.82 -3.39 2.96
CA GLY A 117 10.98 -3.59 3.84
C GLY A 117 12.32 -3.71 3.12
N TYR A 118 12.34 -3.77 1.79
CA TYR A 118 13.55 -3.76 0.99
C TYR A 118 13.81 -2.34 0.48
N ARG A 119 14.91 -1.74 0.96
CA ARG A 119 15.28 -0.35 0.67
C ARG A 119 16.47 -0.28 -0.26
N LEU A 120 16.31 0.41 -1.35
CA LEU A 120 17.35 0.89 -2.23
C LEU A 120 17.68 2.34 -1.85
N PHE A 121 18.79 2.88 -2.35
CA PHE A 121 19.21 4.23 -1.99
C PHE A 121 19.23 5.13 -3.22
N LEU A 122 18.57 6.29 -3.11
CA LEU A 122 18.89 7.43 -3.95
C LEU A 122 20.15 8.10 -3.40
N ILE A 123 21.10 8.37 -4.27
CA ILE A 123 22.39 8.97 -3.97
C ILE A 123 22.73 10.05 -5.02
N ARG A 124 23.75 10.85 -4.77
CA ARG A 124 24.38 11.60 -5.84
C ARG A 124 25.20 10.63 -6.70
N ALA A 125 25.06 10.68 -8.01
CA ALA A 125 25.75 9.75 -8.94
C ALA A 125 27.26 9.73 -8.75
N ALA A 126 27.85 10.88 -8.43
CA ALA A 126 29.29 11.03 -8.15
C ALA A 126 29.75 10.21 -6.92
N ASP A 127 28.85 9.87 -6.01
CA ASP A 127 29.18 9.13 -4.78
C ASP A 127 29.15 7.60 -4.98
N GLN A 128 28.68 7.08 -6.13
CA GLN A 128 28.58 5.64 -6.40
C GLN A 128 29.86 4.85 -6.10
N PRO A 129 31.08 5.34 -6.41
CA PRO A 129 32.31 4.62 -6.10
C PRO A 129 32.52 4.36 -4.60
N ALA A 130 32.05 5.25 -3.73
CA ALA A 130 32.16 5.07 -2.28
C ALA A 130 31.29 3.90 -1.79
N TYR A 131 30.11 3.68 -2.39
CA TYR A 131 29.22 2.57 -2.05
C TYR A 131 29.75 1.21 -2.50
N ALA A 132 30.57 1.15 -3.55
CA ALA A 132 31.17 -0.09 -4.04
C ALA A 132 32.04 -0.81 -2.98
N HIS A 133 32.51 -0.09 -1.98
CA HIS A 133 33.34 -0.61 -0.88
C HIS A 133 32.51 -1.05 0.36
N VAL A 134 31.22 -0.76 0.41
CA VAL A 134 30.36 -1.15 1.53
C VAL A 134 30.16 -2.67 1.53
N ARG A 135 30.59 -3.32 2.62
CA ARG A 135 30.46 -4.78 2.83
C ARG A 135 29.61 -5.13 4.01
N THR A 136 29.59 -4.28 5.02
CA THR A 136 28.96 -4.49 6.32
C THR A 136 28.00 -3.35 6.68
N LEU A 137 27.22 -3.54 7.72
CA LEU A 137 26.40 -2.47 8.30
C LEU A 137 27.25 -1.32 8.84
N ASP A 138 28.43 -1.62 9.41
CA ASP A 138 29.32 -0.60 9.92
C ASP A 138 29.88 0.28 8.80
N ASP A 139 30.14 -0.30 7.62
CA ASP A 139 30.50 0.49 6.45
C ASP A 139 29.38 1.42 6.02
N LEU A 140 28.13 0.90 5.99
CA LEU A 140 26.96 1.70 5.62
C LEU A 140 26.65 2.80 6.65
N ARG A 141 26.89 2.56 7.94
CA ARG A 141 26.70 3.55 9.03
C ARG A 141 27.61 4.77 8.92
N ARG A 142 28.65 4.73 8.08
CA ARG A 142 29.50 5.90 7.81
C ARG A 142 28.77 6.97 7.01
N PHE A 143 27.76 6.57 6.22
CA PHE A 143 26.91 7.47 5.44
C PHE A 143 25.78 8.03 6.30
N ARG A 144 25.41 9.28 6.03
CA ARG A 144 24.24 9.92 6.64
C ARG A 144 22.97 9.48 5.90
N MET A 145 22.00 8.98 6.63
CA MET A 145 20.72 8.53 6.07
C MET A 145 19.70 9.67 6.14
N GLY A 146 19.06 9.96 5.00
CA GLY A 146 17.94 10.89 4.94
C GLY A 146 16.61 10.16 5.08
N THR A 147 15.64 10.75 5.81
CA THR A 147 14.26 10.29 5.88
C THR A 147 13.32 11.39 6.35
N GLN A 148 12.02 11.21 6.24
CA GLN A 148 11.06 12.11 6.85
C GLN A 148 10.95 11.84 8.36
N ALA A 149 10.73 12.89 9.14
CA ALA A 149 10.81 12.82 10.61
C ALA A 149 9.73 11.92 11.23
N ASP A 150 8.55 11.86 10.63
CA ASP A 150 7.37 11.10 11.08
C ASP A 150 7.24 9.70 10.43
N TRP A 151 8.12 9.36 9.48
CA TRP A 151 8.12 8.01 8.92
C TRP A 151 8.67 6.97 9.89
N VAL A 152 8.12 5.77 9.81
CA VAL A 152 8.57 4.60 10.60
C VAL A 152 10.07 4.35 10.43
N ASP A 153 10.60 4.60 9.24
CA ASP A 153 12.02 4.47 8.89
C ASP A 153 12.94 5.28 9.83
N ALA A 154 12.48 6.44 10.31
CA ALA A 154 13.28 7.25 11.22
C ALA A 154 13.60 6.53 12.54
N ALA A 155 12.65 5.80 13.11
CA ALA A 155 12.86 4.99 14.30
C ALA A 155 13.76 3.79 14.02
N ILE A 156 13.55 3.12 12.88
CA ILE A 156 14.33 1.96 12.45
C ILE A 156 15.80 2.33 12.25
N TYR A 157 16.08 3.41 11.51
CA TYR A 157 17.45 3.87 11.26
C TYR A 157 18.16 4.33 12.52
N ARG A 158 17.43 5.00 13.43
CA ARG A 158 17.98 5.45 14.71
C ARG A 158 18.39 4.27 15.58
N GLU A 159 17.51 3.27 15.72
CA GLU A 159 17.81 2.06 16.49
C GLU A 159 18.95 1.25 15.87
N ALA A 160 19.03 1.22 14.54
CA ALA A 160 20.12 0.57 13.84
C ALA A 160 21.46 1.33 13.90
N GLY A 161 21.53 2.48 14.57
CA GLY A 161 22.75 3.26 14.80
C GLY A 161 23.21 4.08 13.59
N PHE A 162 22.32 4.40 12.65
CA PHE A 162 22.68 5.27 11.53
C PHE A 162 22.74 6.75 11.94
N LYS A 163 23.62 7.51 11.29
CA LYS A 163 23.63 8.97 11.34
C LYS A 163 22.45 9.51 10.56
N LEU A 164 21.39 9.93 11.28
CA LEU A 164 20.11 10.30 10.69
C LEU A 164 20.00 11.82 10.48
N VAL A 165 19.56 12.21 9.28
CA VAL A 165 19.14 13.58 8.95
C VAL A 165 17.67 13.54 8.53
N THR A 166 16.82 14.28 9.23
CA THR A 166 15.39 14.28 8.95
C THR A 166 14.93 15.56 8.28
N GLY A 167 13.99 15.42 7.34
CA GLY A 167 13.21 16.50 6.77
C GLY A 167 11.75 16.43 7.22
N SER A 168 11.07 17.57 7.18
CA SER A 168 9.64 17.67 7.48
C SER A 168 8.73 17.59 6.25
N ASN A 169 9.32 17.56 5.07
CA ASN A 169 8.61 17.60 3.79
C ASN A 169 9.26 16.63 2.82
N TYR A 170 8.46 15.73 2.25
CA TYR A 170 8.89 14.71 1.31
C TYR A 170 9.69 15.28 0.12
N ALA A 171 9.15 16.27 -0.57
CA ALA A 171 9.80 16.85 -1.76
C ALA A 171 11.13 17.55 -1.41
N ALA A 172 11.26 18.11 -0.20
CA ALA A 172 12.49 18.77 0.24
C ALA A 172 13.65 17.78 0.46
N LEU A 173 13.37 16.49 0.70
CA LEU A 173 14.42 15.49 0.92
C LEU A 173 15.29 15.30 -0.33
N PHE A 174 14.74 15.39 -1.53
CA PHE A 174 15.51 15.32 -2.78
C PHE A 174 16.47 16.49 -2.91
N ASN A 175 16.03 17.72 -2.59
CA ASN A 175 16.89 18.91 -2.52
C ASN A 175 18.00 18.73 -1.48
N MET A 176 17.67 18.17 -0.30
CA MET A 176 18.63 17.96 0.79
C MET A 176 19.69 16.92 0.41
N LEU A 177 19.32 15.84 -0.30
CA LEU A 177 20.26 14.86 -0.85
C LEU A 177 21.25 15.53 -1.80
N MET A 178 20.75 16.29 -2.79
CA MET A 178 21.59 16.92 -3.80
C MET A 178 22.46 18.05 -3.22
N ALA A 179 21.99 18.73 -2.16
CA ALA A 179 22.79 19.70 -1.40
C ALA A 179 23.82 19.05 -0.45
N GLY A 180 23.94 17.72 -0.43
CA GLY A 180 24.88 17.00 0.43
C GLY A 180 24.58 17.07 1.92
N ARG A 181 23.34 17.34 2.31
CA ARG A 181 22.96 17.34 3.73
C ARG A 181 22.94 15.94 4.33
N PHE A 182 22.65 14.93 3.52
CA PHE A 182 22.85 13.52 3.79
C PHE A 182 23.35 12.79 2.54
N ASP A 183 23.67 11.52 2.66
CA ASP A 183 24.40 10.80 1.62
C ASP A 183 23.54 9.73 0.93
N ALA A 184 22.58 9.13 1.65
CA ALA A 184 21.70 8.08 1.16
C ALA A 184 20.26 8.35 1.56
N PHE A 185 19.31 8.22 0.62
CA PHE A 185 17.89 8.31 0.84
C PHE A 185 17.26 6.95 0.56
N GLY A 186 16.90 6.21 1.63
CA GLY A 186 16.32 4.88 1.53
C GLY A 186 14.89 4.94 1.00
N ARG A 187 14.64 4.26 -0.15
CA ARG A 187 13.33 4.21 -0.80
C ARG A 187 12.90 2.77 -1.07
N GLY A 188 11.58 2.53 -1.08
CA GLY A 188 11.02 1.22 -1.41
C GLY A 188 11.27 0.84 -2.87
N VAL A 189 11.34 -0.47 -3.12
CA VAL A 189 11.56 -1.02 -4.48
C VAL A 189 10.48 -0.54 -5.47
N GLY A 190 9.23 -0.46 -5.04
CA GLY A 190 8.12 -0.02 -5.89
C GLY A 190 7.99 1.51 -6.04
N GLU A 191 8.89 2.29 -5.43
CA GLU A 191 8.81 3.75 -5.40
C GLU A 191 9.98 4.41 -6.13
N ILE A 192 11.16 3.83 -6.00
CA ILE A 192 12.44 4.52 -6.26
C ILE A 192 12.65 4.92 -7.73
N GLU A 193 12.19 4.11 -8.69
CA GLU A 193 12.32 4.43 -10.13
C GLU A 193 11.43 5.62 -10.51
N ASP A 194 10.17 5.63 -10.07
CA ASP A 194 9.23 6.72 -10.33
C ASP A 194 9.69 8.00 -9.64
N GLU A 195 10.19 7.90 -8.42
CA GLU A 195 10.75 9.04 -7.71
C GLU A 195 11.99 9.61 -8.41
N LEU A 196 12.90 8.74 -8.86
CA LEU A 196 14.04 9.20 -9.66
C LEU A 196 13.55 9.90 -10.93
N ALA A 197 12.60 9.33 -11.65
CA ALA A 197 12.05 9.91 -12.88
C ALA A 197 11.37 11.27 -12.64
N ASN A 198 10.58 11.37 -11.57
CA ASN A 198 9.82 12.58 -11.25
C ASN A 198 10.71 13.74 -10.71
N PHE A 199 11.73 13.42 -9.94
CA PHE A 199 12.55 14.44 -9.28
C PHE A 199 13.88 14.72 -10.00
N ASN A 200 14.41 13.81 -10.82
CA ASN A 200 15.68 14.00 -11.53
C ASN A 200 15.72 15.20 -12.47
N PRO A 201 14.63 15.61 -13.17
CA PRO A 201 14.67 16.83 -14.01
C PRO A 201 15.05 18.10 -13.23
N GLY A 202 14.65 18.20 -11.96
CA GLY A 202 15.03 19.30 -11.05
C GLY A 202 16.36 19.04 -10.29
N HIS A 203 16.90 17.83 -10.37
CA HIS A 203 18.04 17.37 -9.56
C HIS A 203 19.02 16.53 -10.40
N PRO A 204 19.61 17.10 -11.48
CA PRO A 204 20.50 16.35 -12.35
C PRO A 204 21.69 15.79 -11.56
N GLY A 205 22.00 14.52 -11.80
CA GLY A 205 23.04 13.79 -11.08
C GLY A 205 22.56 13.01 -9.86
N MET A 206 21.25 12.89 -9.62
CA MET A 206 20.68 11.90 -8.72
C MET A 206 20.67 10.52 -9.40
N ALA A 207 20.94 9.46 -8.64
CA ALA A 207 20.99 8.09 -9.15
C ALA A 207 20.52 7.07 -8.10
N ILE A 208 20.12 5.88 -8.56
CA ILE A 208 19.91 4.72 -7.69
C ILE A 208 21.23 4.03 -7.47
N GLU A 209 21.64 3.83 -6.21
CA GLU A 209 22.81 3.04 -5.83
C GLU A 209 22.67 1.60 -6.36
N GLN A 210 23.77 1.02 -6.90
CA GLN A 210 23.70 -0.18 -7.74
C GLN A 210 24.03 -1.50 -7.01
N SER A 211 24.59 -1.47 -5.80
CA SER A 211 25.19 -2.67 -5.18
C SER A 211 24.52 -3.13 -3.89
N LEU A 212 23.76 -2.28 -3.23
CA LEU A 212 23.24 -2.51 -1.89
C LEU A 212 21.73 -2.70 -1.89
N LEU A 213 21.26 -3.48 -0.92
CA LEU A 213 19.86 -3.65 -0.57
C LEU A 213 19.76 -3.72 0.96
N LEU A 214 19.20 -2.71 1.60
CA LEU A 214 18.95 -2.75 3.04
C LEU A 214 17.59 -3.39 3.29
N HIS A 215 17.52 -4.34 4.21
CA HIS A 215 16.29 -5.03 4.55
C HIS A 215 16.00 -4.95 6.05
N TYR A 216 14.74 -4.68 6.36
CA TYR A 216 14.13 -4.84 7.68
C TYR A 216 12.68 -5.32 7.54
N PRO A 217 12.17 -6.18 8.47
CA PRO A 217 10.81 -6.67 8.37
C PRO A 217 9.81 -5.52 8.42
N MET A 218 9.18 -5.23 7.28
CA MET A 218 8.14 -4.23 7.17
C MET A 218 7.21 -4.59 6.01
N ALA A 219 5.91 -4.55 6.25
CA ALA A 219 4.89 -4.82 5.25
C ALA A 219 3.77 -3.79 5.36
N VAL A 220 3.11 -3.54 4.24
CA VAL A 220 1.87 -2.78 4.22
C VAL A 220 0.72 -3.68 4.65
N TYR A 221 -0.15 -3.16 5.52
CA TYR A 221 -1.40 -3.79 5.92
C TYR A 221 -2.57 -2.87 5.65
N PHE A 222 -3.77 -3.46 5.49
CA PHE A 222 -5.01 -2.68 5.54
C PHE A 222 -5.39 -2.41 7.00
N TRP A 223 -5.80 -1.17 7.27
CA TRP A 223 -6.15 -0.67 8.59
C TRP A 223 -7.56 -0.11 8.59
N PHE A 224 -8.24 -0.33 9.69
CA PHE A 224 -9.62 0.07 9.92
C PHE A 224 -9.77 0.71 11.29
N ARG A 225 -10.81 1.53 11.46
CA ARG A 225 -11.11 2.16 12.75
C ARG A 225 -11.36 1.10 13.83
N ARG A 226 -10.97 1.41 15.06
CA ARG A 226 -11.14 0.51 16.21
C ARG A 226 -12.52 0.70 16.85
N ASP A 227 -13.58 0.35 16.10
CA ASP A 227 -14.96 0.33 16.53
C ASP A 227 -15.71 -0.84 15.89
N ALA A 228 -17.02 -0.96 16.15
CA ALA A 228 -17.85 -2.06 15.65
C ALA A 228 -17.95 -2.06 14.11
N GLU A 229 -17.99 -0.88 13.50
CA GLU A 229 -18.04 -0.74 12.05
C GLU A 229 -16.71 -1.16 11.42
N GLY A 230 -15.59 -0.60 11.88
CA GLY A 230 -14.25 -0.96 11.40
C GLY A 230 -13.94 -2.44 11.59
N MET A 231 -14.42 -3.07 12.69
CA MET A 231 -14.31 -4.52 12.87
C MET A 231 -15.04 -5.30 11.77
N ARG A 232 -16.22 -4.85 11.38
CA ARG A 232 -17.01 -5.43 10.27
C ARG A 232 -16.23 -5.37 8.95
N TYR A 233 -15.67 -4.20 8.61
CA TYR A 233 -14.83 -3.99 7.42
C TYR A 233 -13.57 -4.85 7.47
N ALA A 234 -12.84 -4.83 8.58
CA ALA A 234 -11.63 -5.63 8.79
C ALA A 234 -11.90 -7.14 8.64
N THR A 235 -13.05 -7.63 9.12
CA THR A 235 -13.42 -9.04 9.02
C THR A 235 -13.62 -9.45 7.56
N ARG A 236 -14.38 -8.69 6.77
CA ARG A 236 -14.57 -8.96 5.35
C ARG A 236 -13.23 -8.94 4.59
N VAL A 237 -12.42 -7.91 4.82
CA VAL A 237 -11.12 -7.78 4.14
C VAL A 237 -10.16 -8.89 4.57
N ARG A 238 -10.15 -9.31 5.83
CA ARG A 238 -9.32 -10.44 6.32
C ARG A 238 -9.66 -11.74 5.61
N GLU A 239 -10.95 -12.06 5.49
CA GLU A 239 -11.39 -13.25 4.75
C GLU A 239 -10.98 -13.17 3.26
N GLY A 240 -11.19 -12.01 2.64
CA GLY A 240 -10.80 -11.78 1.24
C GLY A 240 -9.30 -11.87 1.02
N MET A 241 -8.50 -11.23 1.86
CA MET A 241 -7.04 -11.30 1.80
C MET A 241 -6.54 -12.75 1.98
N SER A 242 -7.12 -13.50 2.92
CA SER A 242 -6.78 -14.91 3.09
C SER A 242 -7.14 -15.73 1.86
N ALA A 243 -8.30 -15.49 1.26
CA ALA A 243 -8.74 -16.18 0.04
C ALA A 243 -7.82 -15.90 -1.16
N ILE A 244 -7.44 -14.63 -1.40
CA ILE A 244 -6.56 -14.28 -2.52
C ILE A 244 -5.11 -14.72 -2.28
N ALA A 245 -4.66 -14.79 -1.02
CA ALA A 245 -3.35 -15.34 -0.69
C ALA A 245 -3.30 -16.86 -0.97
N THR A 246 -4.34 -17.59 -0.58
CA THR A 246 -4.43 -19.06 -0.78
C THR A 246 -4.64 -19.43 -2.25
N SER A 247 -5.43 -18.66 -3.00
CA SER A 247 -5.69 -18.93 -4.43
C SER A 247 -4.55 -18.55 -5.37
N GLY A 248 -3.48 -17.92 -4.87
CA GLY A 248 -2.40 -17.38 -5.69
C GLY A 248 -2.73 -16.06 -6.41
N THR A 249 -3.90 -15.49 -6.17
CA THR A 249 -4.29 -14.20 -6.79
C THR A 249 -3.40 -13.06 -6.29
N LEU A 250 -3.06 -13.04 -4.99
CA LEU A 250 -2.15 -12.03 -4.44
C LEU A 250 -0.75 -12.14 -5.08
N GLU A 251 -0.23 -13.35 -5.27
CA GLU A 251 1.06 -13.58 -5.94
C GLU A 251 1.03 -13.09 -7.39
N ARG A 252 -0.05 -13.36 -8.11
CA ARG A 252 -0.21 -12.90 -9.50
C ARG A 252 -0.26 -11.37 -9.59
N LEU A 253 -1.01 -10.71 -8.73
CA LEU A 253 -1.07 -9.24 -8.65
C LEU A 253 0.30 -8.64 -8.30
N PHE A 254 1.00 -9.25 -7.34
CA PHE A 254 2.35 -8.84 -6.95
C PHE A 254 3.33 -8.93 -8.13
N LYS A 255 3.33 -10.05 -8.85
CA LYS A 255 4.20 -10.22 -10.02
C LYS A 255 3.86 -9.25 -11.14
N GLN A 256 2.58 -9.04 -11.43
CA GLN A 256 2.14 -8.07 -12.44
C GLN A 256 2.64 -6.66 -12.15
N GLU A 257 2.71 -6.28 -10.88
CA GLU A 257 3.15 -4.95 -10.47
C GLU A 257 4.66 -4.82 -10.37
N PHE A 258 5.30 -5.74 -9.67
CA PHE A 258 6.67 -5.53 -9.20
C PHE A 258 7.73 -6.36 -9.93
N GLN A 259 7.37 -7.41 -10.68
CA GLN A 259 8.36 -8.30 -11.29
C GLN A 259 9.31 -7.55 -12.23
N ALA A 260 8.79 -6.64 -13.04
CA ALA A 260 9.60 -5.89 -13.99
C ALA A 260 10.60 -4.95 -13.27
N VAL A 261 10.16 -4.23 -12.24
CA VAL A 261 11.04 -3.34 -11.46
C VAL A 261 12.06 -4.13 -10.65
N ILE A 262 11.66 -5.27 -10.05
CA ILE A 262 12.58 -6.18 -9.35
C ILE A 262 13.72 -6.66 -10.27
N GLN A 263 13.38 -7.00 -11.52
CA GLN A 263 14.37 -7.43 -12.53
C GLN A 263 15.27 -6.28 -12.97
N ARG A 264 14.70 -5.11 -13.30
CA ARG A 264 15.50 -3.94 -13.72
C ARG A 264 16.47 -3.46 -12.64
N LEU A 265 16.04 -3.50 -11.39
CA LEU A 265 16.84 -3.10 -10.24
C LEU A 265 17.80 -4.20 -9.77
N HIS A 266 17.80 -5.38 -10.41
CA HIS A 266 18.67 -6.51 -10.12
C HIS A 266 18.71 -6.87 -8.63
N LEU A 267 17.56 -6.97 -7.95
CA LEU A 267 17.51 -7.18 -6.50
C LEU A 267 18.26 -8.44 -6.04
N ASN A 268 18.23 -9.50 -6.84
CA ASN A 268 18.91 -10.77 -6.55
C ASN A 268 20.44 -10.69 -6.62
N ALA A 269 20.99 -9.67 -7.30
CA ALA A 269 22.44 -9.47 -7.43
C ALA A 269 23.01 -8.49 -6.39
N ARG A 270 22.13 -7.83 -5.61
CA ARG A 270 22.55 -6.84 -4.62
C ARG A 270 22.97 -7.48 -3.30
N ARG A 271 23.92 -6.83 -2.64
CA ARG A 271 24.29 -7.22 -1.28
C ARG A 271 23.20 -6.82 -0.29
N VAL A 272 22.58 -7.83 0.32
CA VAL A 272 21.54 -7.60 1.32
C VAL A 272 22.19 -7.37 2.68
N LEU A 273 21.98 -6.17 3.24
CA LEU A 273 22.30 -5.82 4.62
C LEU A 273 21.01 -5.85 5.43
N ARG A 274 21.00 -6.52 6.59
CA ARG A 274 19.78 -6.74 7.38
C ARG A 274 19.85 -6.03 8.72
N ILE A 275 18.78 -5.32 9.09
CA ILE A 275 18.61 -4.70 10.41
C ILE A 275 17.26 -5.12 11.01
N GLY A 276 17.08 -4.91 12.31
CA GLY A 276 15.80 -5.11 12.97
C GLY A 276 14.82 -3.96 12.70
N ASN A 277 13.54 -4.22 12.97
CA ASN A 277 12.52 -3.18 13.01
C ASN A 277 11.91 -3.13 14.43
N PRO A 278 12.30 -2.16 15.27
CA PRO A 278 11.82 -2.06 16.66
C PRO A 278 10.34 -1.65 16.74
N THR A 279 9.79 -1.14 15.64
CA THR A 279 8.40 -0.67 15.59
C THR A 279 7.44 -1.72 15.04
N GLN A 280 7.94 -2.87 14.59
CA GLN A 280 7.10 -3.87 13.94
C GLN A 280 5.99 -4.39 14.88
N PRO A 281 4.81 -4.74 14.33
CA PRO A 281 3.78 -5.42 15.09
C PRO A 281 4.29 -6.75 15.67
N LEU A 282 3.91 -7.09 16.90
CA LEU A 282 4.36 -8.33 17.55
C LEU A 282 3.79 -9.61 16.90
N ASP A 283 2.63 -9.49 16.26
CA ASP A 283 1.87 -10.59 15.64
C ASP A 283 2.02 -10.65 14.11
N GLN A 284 3.15 -10.15 13.58
CA GLN A 284 3.44 -10.31 12.15
C GLN A 284 3.54 -11.81 11.78
N PRO A 285 2.89 -12.24 10.67
CA PRO A 285 2.89 -13.63 10.24
C PRO A 285 4.22 -14.02 9.55
N LEU A 286 5.35 -13.90 10.25
CA LEU A 286 6.69 -14.19 9.71
C LEU A 286 6.90 -15.68 9.45
N ASP A 287 6.08 -16.56 10.07
CA ASP A 287 6.03 -18.00 9.83
C ASP A 287 5.43 -18.36 8.46
N LYS A 288 4.59 -17.49 7.88
CA LYS A 288 3.97 -17.67 6.57
C LYS A 288 4.90 -17.26 5.43
N LYS A 289 5.95 -18.05 5.20
CA LYS A 289 7.03 -17.69 4.25
C LYS A 289 6.53 -17.33 2.84
N ASP A 290 5.46 -17.94 2.36
CA ASP A 290 4.89 -17.66 1.03
C ASP A 290 4.18 -16.30 0.96
N TRP A 291 3.88 -15.69 2.10
CA TRP A 291 3.32 -14.33 2.17
C TRP A 291 4.38 -13.24 2.06
N TRP A 292 5.66 -13.60 2.05
CA TRP A 292 6.78 -12.68 2.05
C TRP A 292 7.60 -12.84 0.79
N PHE A 293 7.99 -11.71 0.23
CA PHE A 293 8.95 -11.64 -0.86
C PHE A 293 10.36 -11.98 -0.36
N ASP A 294 11.10 -12.73 -1.16
CA ASP A 294 12.50 -13.03 -0.93
C ASP A 294 13.26 -12.91 -2.27
N PRO A 295 14.19 -11.96 -2.42
CA PRO A 295 14.92 -11.74 -3.66
C PRO A 295 15.85 -12.90 -4.05
N SER A 296 16.08 -13.86 -3.17
CA SER A 296 16.91 -15.05 -3.43
C SER A 296 16.14 -16.23 -4.04
N ARG A 297 14.82 -16.11 -4.20
CA ARG A 297 13.92 -17.16 -4.71
C ARG A 297 13.49 -16.95 -6.14
#